data_52614ed6d28f85ed3b54352738ce25b4
#
_entry.id   52614ed6d28f85ed3b54352738ce25b4
#
_cell.length_a   1.000
_cell.length_b   1.000
_cell.length_c   1.000
_cell.angle_alpha   90.00
_cell.angle_beta   90.00
_cell.angle_gamma   90.00
#
_symmetry.space_group_name_H-M   'P 1'
#
loop_
_entity.id
_entity.type
_entity.pdbx_description
1 polymer ?
#
loop_
_entity_poly.entity_id
_entity_poly.type
_entity_poly.pdbx_seq_one_letter_code
_entity_poly.pdbx_strand_id
1 'polypeptide(L)'
;MAEDKKTEEKKVTAMKMINGLLAKSYKEAWEAKEKGIPVGWSTSVFPQEIVESFGLPLLYPENQAAGVAAKKESLSLQEKAEARGYSIDLCAYART
;
A
#
# COMPACT_ATOMS: atom_id res chain seq x y z
N MET A 1 6.92 -35.25 6.02
CA MET A 1 5.58 -35.00 5.47
C MET A 1 4.68 -34.20 6.42
N ALA A 2 4.61 -34.49 7.71
CA ALA A 2 3.76 -33.74 8.65
C ALA A 2 4.32 -32.33 8.98
N GLU A 3 5.64 -32.14 9.01
CA GLU A 3 6.28 -30.84 9.24
C GLU A 3 6.11 -29.86 8.08
N ASP A 4 6.16 -30.33 6.84
CA ASP A 4 5.97 -29.48 5.67
C ASP A 4 4.53 -28.95 5.58
N LYS A 5 3.53 -29.76 5.89
CA LYS A 5 2.13 -29.30 5.93
C LYS A 5 1.87 -28.26 7.03
N LYS A 6 2.53 -28.41 8.18
CA LYS A 6 2.39 -27.47 9.30
C LYS A 6 3.06 -26.12 9.00
N THR A 7 4.11 -26.14 8.20
CA THR A 7 4.81 -24.92 7.75
C THR A 7 4.01 -24.17 6.70
N GLU A 8 3.35 -24.86 5.78
CA GLU A 8 2.45 -24.25 4.78
C GLU A 8 1.20 -23.64 5.42
N GLU A 9 0.55 -24.32 6.35
CA GLU A 9 -0.60 -23.76 7.08
C GLU A 9 -0.22 -22.51 7.88
N LYS A 10 0.95 -22.45 8.50
CA LYS A 10 1.46 -21.25 9.17
C LYS A 10 1.72 -20.10 8.20
N LYS A 11 2.29 -20.38 7.03
CA LYS A 11 2.54 -19.36 6.00
C LYS A 11 1.24 -18.77 5.47
N VAL A 12 0.26 -19.58 5.19
CA VAL A 12 -1.08 -19.13 4.73
C VAL A 12 -1.75 -18.27 5.79
N THR A 13 -1.64 -18.63 7.07
CA THR A 13 -2.22 -17.87 8.18
C THR A 13 -1.55 -16.51 8.36
N ALA A 14 -0.21 -16.44 8.32
CA ALA A 14 0.54 -15.19 8.42
C ALA A 14 0.21 -14.23 7.26
N MET A 15 0.18 -14.72 6.04
CA MET A 15 -0.18 -13.93 4.87
C MET A 15 -1.62 -13.41 4.96
N LYS A 16 -2.54 -14.22 5.45
CA LYS A 16 -3.92 -13.82 5.68
C LYS A 16 -4.04 -12.71 6.72
N MET A 17 -3.25 -12.78 7.80
CA MET A 17 -3.19 -11.74 8.82
C MET A 17 -2.61 -10.43 8.26
N ILE A 18 -1.51 -10.50 7.50
CA ILE A 18 -0.88 -9.33 6.87
C ILE A 18 -1.86 -8.65 5.92
N ASN A 19 -2.53 -9.41 5.06
CA ASN A 19 -3.52 -8.87 4.13
C ASN A 19 -4.72 -8.25 4.87
N GLY A 20 -5.13 -8.83 5.99
CA GLY A 20 -6.17 -8.28 6.84
C GLY A 20 -5.78 -6.95 7.48
N LEU A 21 -4.55 -6.83 7.97
CA LEU A 21 -4.02 -5.58 8.54
C LEU A 21 -3.90 -4.49 7.47
N LEU A 22 -3.44 -4.85 6.27
CA LEU A 22 -3.35 -3.92 5.16
C LEU A 22 -4.73 -3.40 4.75
N ALA A 23 -5.71 -4.28 4.58
CA ALA A 23 -7.08 -3.89 4.27
C ALA A 23 -7.68 -3.00 5.36
N LYS A 24 -7.39 -3.28 6.62
CA LYS A 24 -7.82 -2.45 7.76
C LYS A 24 -7.24 -1.04 7.68
N SER A 25 -5.95 -0.89 7.41
CA SER A 25 -5.29 0.42 7.27
C SER A 25 -5.96 1.29 6.20
N TYR A 26 -6.24 0.71 5.02
CA TYR A 26 -6.93 1.43 3.95
C TYR A 26 -8.35 1.82 4.32
N LYS A 27 -9.08 0.93 5.00
CA LYS A 27 -10.43 1.20 5.49
C LYS A 27 -10.44 2.35 6.49
N GLU A 28 -9.54 2.33 7.47
CA GLU A 28 -9.40 3.39 8.48
C GLU A 28 -9.05 4.75 7.85
N ALA A 29 -8.16 4.75 6.85
CA ALA A 29 -7.82 5.96 6.10
C ALA A 29 -9.02 6.51 5.32
N TRP A 30 -9.82 5.65 4.71
CA TRP A 30 -11.03 6.05 4.01
C TRP A 30 -12.08 6.65 4.96
N GLU A 31 -12.34 5.98 6.07
CA GLU A 31 -13.27 6.45 7.09
C GLU A 31 -12.82 7.79 7.70
N ALA A 32 -11.52 7.97 7.90
CA ALA A 32 -10.94 9.23 8.36
C ALA A 32 -11.19 10.36 7.35
N LYS A 33 -10.98 10.09 6.08
CA LYS A 33 -11.25 11.03 4.99
C LYS A 33 -12.72 11.45 4.95
N GLU A 34 -13.65 10.51 5.10
CA GLU A 34 -15.09 10.80 5.15
C GLU A 34 -15.47 11.69 6.35
N LYS A 35 -14.76 11.55 7.45
CA LYS A 35 -14.93 12.38 8.66
C LYS A 35 -14.20 13.73 8.59
N GLY A 36 -13.52 14.03 7.47
CA GLY A 36 -12.72 15.25 7.31
C GLY A 36 -11.40 15.25 8.07
N ILE A 37 -10.94 14.08 8.54
CA ILE A 37 -9.63 13.92 9.18
C ILE A 37 -8.56 13.79 8.09
N PRO A 38 -7.46 14.55 8.14
CA PRO A 38 -6.39 14.44 7.18
C PRO A 38 -5.76 13.04 7.15
N VAL A 39 -5.42 12.55 5.97
CA VAL A 39 -4.70 11.30 5.76
C VAL A 39 -3.31 11.63 5.24
N GLY A 40 -2.28 11.14 5.91
CA GLY A 40 -0.89 11.33 5.53
C GLY A 40 -0.45 10.36 4.43
N TRP A 41 0.44 10.84 3.56
CA TRP A 41 1.16 10.01 2.59
C TRP A 41 2.66 10.11 2.87
N SER A 42 3.35 8.98 2.81
CA SER A 42 4.79 8.93 2.98
C SER A 42 5.42 7.89 2.06
N THR A 43 6.73 8.02 1.88
CA THR A 43 7.57 6.96 1.30
C THR A 43 7.78 5.82 2.29
N SER A 44 8.36 4.71 1.85
CA SER A 44 8.46 3.47 2.62
C SER A 44 9.27 3.54 3.93
N VAL A 45 10.03 4.61 4.14
CA VAL A 45 10.87 4.80 5.34
C VAL A 45 10.48 6.09 6.05
N PHE A 46 9.51 5.99 6.94
CA PHE A 46 9.07 7.12 7.76
C PHE A 46 8.70 6.60 9.16
N PRO A 47 9.07 7.31 10.24
CA PRO A 47 8.67 6.93 11.60
C PRO A 47 7.17 7.15 11.80
N GLN A 48 6.40 6.12 11.51
CA GLN A 48 4.93 6.12 11.53
C GLN A 48 4.37 6.52 12.88
N GLU A 49 5.07 6.18 13.95
CA GLU A 49 4.70 6.48 15.34
C GLU A 49 4.47 7.97 15.59
N ILE A 50 5.18 8.82 14.86
CA ILE A 50 5.03 10.28 14.96
C ILE A 50 3.63 10.69 14.47
N VAL A 51 3.21 10.19 13.33
CA VAL A 51 1.91 10.52 12.73
C VAL A 51 0.76 9.90 13.52
N GLU A 52 0.95 8.65 13.95
CA GLU A 52 -0.03 7.93 14.78
C GLU A 52 -0.27 8.61 16.13
N SER A 53 0.76 9.23 16.72
CA SER A 53 0.62 9.99 17.97
C SER A 53 -0.34 11.19 17.85
N PHE A 54 -0.54 11.70 16.63
CA PHE A 54 -1.53 12.75 16.33
C PHE A 54 -2.90 12.18 15.93
N GLY A 55 -3.08 10.86 15.96
CA GLY A 55 -4.32 10.21 15.57
C GLY A 55 -4.61 10.26 14.06
N LEU A 56 -3.58 10.46 13.25
CA LEU A 56 -3.69 10.55 11.80
C LEU A 56 -3.32 9.22 11.14
N PRO A 57 -4.16 8.70 10.23
CA PRO A 57 -3.78 7.55 9.42
C PRO A 57 -2.70 7.92 8.39
N LEU A 58 -1.76 7.00 8.19
CA LEU A 58 -0.67 7.14 7.22
C LEU A 58 -0.75 6.03 6.18
N LEU A 59 -0.62 6.39 4.91
CA LEU A 59 -0.55 5.47 3.80
C LEU A 59 0.80 5.57 3.08
N TYR A 60 1.18 4.47 2.45
CA TYR A 60 2.42 4.33 1.69
C TYR A 60 2.11 4.01 0.23
N PRO A 61 1.88 5.03 -0.63
CA PRO A 61 1.54 4.81 -2.04
C PRO A 61 2.59 4.02 -2.82
N GLU A 62 3.87 4.16 -2.46
CA GLU A 62 4.97 3.40 -3.07
C GLU A 62 4.77 1.88 -2.90
N ASN A 63 4.34 1.43 -1.73
CA ASN A 63 4.07 0.02 -1.48
C ASN A 63 2.88 -0.49 -2.32
N GLN A 64 1.88 0.35 -2.53
CA GLN A 64 0.76 0.04 -3.42
C GLN A 64 1.22 -0.08 -4.87
N ALA A 65 2.04 0.85 -5.34
CA ALA A 65 2.60 0.83 -6.69
C ALA A 65 3.45 -0.43 -6.92
N ALA A 66 4.27 -0.82 -5.95
CA ALA A 66 5.03 -2.06 -5.99
C ALA A 66 4.13 -3.30 -6.08
N GLY A 67 3.02 -3.32 -5.34
CA GLY A 67 2.02 -4.39 -5.42
C GLY A 67 1.34 -4.49 -6.79
N VAL A 68 1.02 -3.36 -7.41
CA VAL A 68 0.47 -3.29 -8.78
C VAL A 68 1.51 -3.77 -9.80
N ALA A 69 2.77 -3.37 -9.65
CA ALA A 69 3.86 -3.80 -10.52
C ALA A 69 4.08 -5.32 -10.45
N ALA A 70 4.02 -5.90 -9.26
CA ALA A 70 4.12 -7.34 -9.07
C ALA A 70 3.03 -8.13 -9.81
N LYS A 71 1.84 -7.54 -9.97
CA LYS A 71 0.74 -8.09 -10.77
C LYS A 71 0.85 -7.81 -12.26
N LYS A 72 1.90 -7.13 -12.71
CA LYS A 72 2.13 -6.71 -14.11
C LYS A 72 1.05 -5.76 -14.66
N GLU A 73 0.41 -4.98 -13.80
CA GLU A 73 -0.67 -4.05 -14.15
C GLU A 73 -0.20 -2.58 -14.22
N SER A 74 1.07 -2.31 -13.89
CA SER A 74 1.59 -0.93 -13.77
C SER A 74 1.68 -0.19 -15.10
N LEU A 75 1.92 -0.89 -16.22
CA LEU A 75 2.13 -0.24 -17.52
C LEU A 75 0.91 0.59 -17.95
N SER A 76 -0.29 0.04 -17.83
CA SER A 76 -1.53 0.75 -18.19
C SER A 76 -1.78 1.99 -17.32
N LEU A 77 -1.35 1.96 -16.07
CA LEU A 77 -1.46 3.12 -15.16
C LEU A 77 -0.45 4.20 -15.51
N GLN A 78 0.79 3.81 -15.86
CA GLN A 78 1.82 4.74 -16.31
C GLN A 78 1.40 5.43 -17.61
N GLU A 79 0.88 4.71 -18.58
CA GLU A 79 0.34 5.27 -19.83
C GLU A 79 -0.80 6.28 -19.57
N LYS A 80 -1.68 5.99 -18.61
CA LYS A 80 -2.73 6.93 -18.20
C LYS A 80 -2.18 8.17 -17.52
N ALA A 81 -1.12 8.05 -16.72
CA ALA A 81 -0.45 9.18 -16.10
C ALA A 81 0.20 10.07 -17.15
N GLU A 82 0.90 9.49 -18.11
CA GLU A 82 1.53 10.20 -19.23
C GLU A 82 0.48 10.92 -20.09
N ALA A 83 -0.64 10.26 -20.38
CA ALA A 83 -1.75 10.88 -21.10
C ALA A 83 -2.38 12.07 -20.35
N ARG A 84 -2.22 12.16 -19.03
CA ARG A 84 -2.61 13.30 -18.20
C ARG A 84 -1.55 14.39 -18.10
N GLY A 85 -0.39 14.22 -18.76
CA GLY A 85 0.69 15.21 -18.80
C GLY A 85 1.80 15.00 -17.79
N TYR A 86 1.83 13.89 -17.05
CA TYR A 86 2.97 13.55 -16.19
C TYR A 86 4.17 13.11 -17.04
N SER A 87 5.36 13.64 -16.70
CA SER A 87 6.58 13.35 -17.46
C SER A 87 6.98 11.87 -17.37
N ILE A 88 7.46 11.32 -18.49
CA ILE A 88 8.07 10.00 -18.56
C ILE A 88 9.35 9.90 -17.70
N ASP A 89 10.00 11.04 -17.41
CA ASP A 89 11.21 11.09 -16.57
C ASP A 89 10.91 10.91 -15.07
N LEU A 90 9.65 10.95 -14.67
CA LEU A 90 9.25 10.63 -13.31
C LEU A 90 9.44 9.14 -13.01
N CYS A 91 9.74 8.84 -11.75
CA CYS A 91 9.83 7.46 -11.27
C CYS A 91 8.58 6.66 -11.67
N ALA A 92 8.78 5.45 -12.17
CA ALA A 92 7.68 4.58 -12.60
C ALA A 92 6.67 4.29 -11.47
N TYR A 93 7.13 4.16 -10.24
CA TYR A 93 6.23 4.02 -9.07
C TYR A 93 5.40 5.27 -8.81
N ALA A 94 5.94 6.45 -9.06
CA ALA A 94 5.19 7.70 -8.91
C ALA A 94 4.11 7.86 -9.99
N ARG A 95 4.29 7.20 -11.15
CA ARG A 95 3.33 7.20 -12.26
C ARG A 95 2.31 6.04 -12.18
N THR A 96 2.55 5.08 -11.29
CA THR A 96 1.65 3.95 -11.04
C THR A 96 0.65 4.27 -9.96
#